data_90505dc6286f53ef0526a0a726fa6e90
#
_entry.id   90505dc6286f53ef0526a0a726fa6e90
#
_cell.length_a   1.000
_cell.length_b   1.000
_cell.length_c   1.000
_cell.angle_alpha   90.00
_cell.angle_beta   90.00
_cell.angle_gamma   90.00
#
_symmetry.space_group_name_H-M   'P 1'
#
loop_
_entity.id
_entity.type
_entity.pdbx_description
1 polymer ?
#
loop_
_entity_poly.entity_id
_entity_poly.type
_entity_poly.pdbx_seq_one_letter_code
_entity_poly.pdbx_strand_id
1 'polypeptide(L)'
;MRSWTLAIFILVALVCAIPAPARAFGDAGAFDPRVLLTGTQLTTDAAHPNAPGRWSWELIQRTSAPAKLSPTHVRADASDITHDNFLFWSGSAAVSPLTGSEVAGLRRFFSLGGVMLVDDASPTASGEPGAFGTSARREIARVLPDGVPIGLGTDHVVFRSFYLLSRADGRVAGAKSLHAIVRGGAAQVLFSSNDIGGALARSPAGTWEEPVTPGGETQRERAIRLAVNIAMYVLCSNYKDDQVHAPFLMRRRALIGP
;
A
#
# COMPACT_ATOMS: atom_id res chain seq x y z
N MET A 1 -3.43 -34.12 -53.48
CA MET A 1 -2.41 -33.72 -52.50
C MET A 1 -2.36 -32.21 -52.20
N ARG A 2 -2.85 -31.32 -53.12
CA ARG A 2 -2.80 -29.83 -52.91
C ARG A 2 -3.84 -29.26 -51.92
N SER A 3 -4.95 -29.94 -51.68
CA SER A 3 -6.01 -29.43 -50.78
C SER A 3 -5.74 -29.62 -49.29
N TRP A 4 -4.96 -30.63 -48.91
CA TRP A 4 -4.63 -30.93 -47.52
C TRP A 4 -3.55 -30.02 -46.96
N THR A 5 -2.61 -29.58 -47.78
CA THR A 5 -1.57 -28.63 -47.40
C THR A 5 -2.16 -27.24 -47.10
N LEU A 6 -3.18 -26.82 -47.85
CA LEU A 6 -3.86 -25.53 -47.60
C LEU A 6 -4.65 -25.54 -46.29
N ALA A 7 -5.32 -26.67 -45.95
CA ALA A 7 -6.06 -26.80 -44.70
C ALA A 7 -5.15 -26.78 -43.45
N ILE A 8 -3.95 -27.38 -43.54
CA ILE A 8 -2.97 -27.37 -42.45
C ILE A 8 -2.39 -25.95 -42.25
N PHE A 9 -2.12 -25.19 -43.32
CA PHE A 9 -1.66 -23.81 -43.21
C PHE A 9 -2.71 -22.89 -42.58
N ILE A 10 -4.00 -23.05 -42.89
CA ILE A 10 -5.09 -22.27 -42.31
C ILE A 10 -5.25 -22.64 -40.83
N LEU A 11 -5.12 -23.92 -40.45
CA LEU A 11 -5.22 -24.33 -39.04
C LEU A 11 -4.06 -23.80 -38.18
N VAL A 12 -2.82 -23.81 -38.74
CA VAL A 12 -1.65 -23.25 -38.05
C VAL A 12 -1.73 -21.72 -37.94
N ALA A 13 -2.25 -21.03 -38.94
CA ALA A 13 -2.46 -19.58 -38.89
C ALA A 13 -3.55 -19.18 -37.87
N LEU A 14 -4.59 -20.02 -37.68
CA LEU A 14 -5.67 -19.77 -36.70
C LEU A 14 -5.19 -19.96 -35.25
N VAL A 15 -4.25 -20.90 -35.02
CA VAL A 15 -3.67 -21.11 -33.68
C VAL A 15 -2.73 -19.97 -33.29
N CYS A 16 -2.06 -19.30 -34.23
CA CYS A 16 -1.21 -18.13 -33.97
C CYS A 16 -2.00 -16.83 -33.71
N ALA A 17 -3.30 -16.83 -33.96
CA ALA A 17 -4.16 -15.67 -33.80
C ALA A 17 -4.92 -15.64 -32.42
N ILE A 18 -4.50 -16.47 -31.46
CA ILE A 18 -5.01 -16.33 -30.09
C ILE A 18 -4.46 -15.01 -29.54
N PRO A 19 -5.30 -13.98 -29.32
CA PRO A 19 -4.82 -12.75 -28.76
C PRO A 19 -4.26 -13.08 -27.37
N ALA A 20 -2.99 -12.76 -27.14
CA ALA A 20 -2.45 -12.77 -25.79
C ALA A 20 -3.43 -11.98 -24.92
N PRO A 21 -3.79 -12.45 -23.70
CA PRO A 21 -4.68 -11.71 -22.83
C PRO A 21 -4.10 -10.29 -22.69
N ALA A 22 -4.85 -9.31 -23.17
CA ALA A 22 -4.47 -7.91 -23.00
C ALA A 22 -4.40 -7.69 -21.49
N ARG A 23 -3.19 -7.60 -20.93
CA ARG A 23 -3.00 -7.08 -19.58
C ARG A 23 -3.42 -5.63 -19.65
N ALA A 24 -4.61 -5.33 -19.15
CA ALA A 24 -5.20 -3.99 -19.19
C ALA A 24 -4.35 -2.96 -18.43
N PHE A 25 -3.50 -3.44 -17.52
CA PHE A 25 -2.50 -2.66 -16.80
C PHE A 25 -1.23 -3.51 -16.71
N GLY A 26 -0.10 -2.97 -17.16
CA GLY A 26 1.22 -3.56 -16.91
C GLY A 26 1.53 -3.54 -15.40
N ASP A 27 2.60 -4.22 -14.97
CA ASP A 27 3.05 -4.20 -13.57
C ASP A 27 3.42 -2.76 -13.09
N ALA A 28 3.70 -1.86 -14.02
CA ALA A 28 3.85 -0.43 -13.77
C ALA A 28 2.47 0.16 -13.38
N GLY A 29 2.31 0.56 -12.12
CA GLY A 29 1.06 1.10 -11.58
C GLY A 29 0.21 0.10 -10.79
N ALA A 30 0.63 -1.15 -10.63
CA ALA A 30 -0.01 -2.08 -9.72
C ALA A 30 0.30 -1.68 -8.25
N PHE A 31 -0.71 -1.77 -7.39
CA PHE A 31 -0.52 -1.56 -5.96
C PHE A 31 0.47 -2.58 -5.39
N ASP A 32 1.51 -2.10 -4.75
CA ASP A 32 2.46 -2.89 -3.96
C ASP A 32 2.43 -2.40 -2.52
N PRO A 33 1.89 -3.15 -1.55
CA PRO A 33 2.04 -2.82 -0.14
C PRO A 33 3.47 -3.10 0.32
N ARG A 34 4.41 -2.35 -0.23
CA ARG A 34 5.85 -2.51 -0.10
C ARG A 34 6.29 -2.35 1.34
N VAL A 35 6.85 -3.41 1.92
CA VAL A 35 7.23 -3.43 3.34
C VAL A 35 8.49 -2.62 3.55
N LEU A 36 8.40 -1.60 4.41
CA LEU A 36 9.55 -0.78 4.81
C LEU A 36 10.36 -1.47 5.89
N LEU A 37 11.67 -1.59 5.66
CA LEU A 37 12.66 -2.07 6.62
C LEU A 37 13.56 -0.93 7.09
N THR A 38 13.81 -0.85 8.39
CA THR A 38 14.65 0.18 9.02
C THR A 38 15.67 -0.43 9.96
N GLY A 39 16.76 0.28 10.21
CA GLY A 39 17.82 -0.18 11.12
C GLY A 39 18.42 -1.51 10.67
N THR A 40 18.42 -2.49 11.54
CA THR A 40 18.96 -3.85 11.29
C THR A 40 17.87 -4.87 10.95
N GLN A 41 16.63 -4.44 10.71
CA GLN A 41 15.52 -5.34 10.41
C GLN A 41 15.79 -6.19 9.17
N LEU A 42 15.40 -7.46 9.25
CA LEU A 42 15.36 -8.40 8.15
C LEU A 42 13.92 -8.55 7.64
N THR A 43 13.75 -9.14 6.46
CA THR A 43 12.43 -9.42 5.88
C THR A 43 11.59 -10.34 6.76
N THR A 44 12.22 -11.16 7.59
CA THR A 44 11.57 -12.07 8.56
C THR A 44 11.07 -11.37 9.83
N ASP A 45 11.46 -10.11 10.06
CA ASP A 45 11.10 -9.37 11.27
C ASP A 45 9.77 -8.61 11.14
N ALA A 46 9.09 -8.75 10.02
CA ALA A 46 7.78 -8.14 9.81
C ALA A 46 6.76 -8.70 10.81
N ALA A 47 5.99 -7.82 11.46
CA ALA A 47 5.02 -8.22 12.48
C ALA A 47 3.95 -9.19 11.93
N HIS A 48 3.54 -8.99 10.66
CA HIS A 48 2.55 -9.82 9.97
C HIS A 48 3.01 -10.09 8.54
N PRO A 49 3.94 -11.03 8.32
CA PRO A 49 4.59 -11.22 7.01
C PRO A 49 3.62 -11.63 5.89
N ASN A 50 2.49 -12.26 6.23
CA ASN A 50 1.47 -12.66 5.26
C ASN A 50 0.42 -11.58 4.97
N ALA A 51 0.36 -10.49 5.76
CA ALA A 51 -0.62 -9.43 5.60
C ALA A 51 -0.50 -8.68 4.27
N PRO A 52 0.69 -8.28 3.78
CA PRO A 52 0.80 -7.53 2.53
C PRO A 52 0.29 -8.29 1.30
N GLY A 53 0.63 -9.59 1.18
CA GLY A 53 0.11 -10.43 0.09
C GLY A 53 -1.40 -10.62 0.16
N ARG A 54 -1.94 -10.78 1.37
CA ARG A 54 -3.38 -10.84 1.58
C ARG A 54 -4.06 -9.51 1.23
N TRP A 55 -3.47 -8.37 1.56
CA TRP A 55 -3.98 -7.06 1.17
C TRP A 55 -4.15 -6.93 -0.35
N SER A 56 -3.11 -7.26 -1.09
CA SER A 56 -3.15 -7.26 -2.56
C SER A 56 -4.24 -8.20 -3.10
N TRP A 57 -4.37 -9.38 -2.52
CA TRP A 57 -5.40 -10.33 -2.91
C TRP A 57 -6.82 -9.77 -2.67
N GLU A 58 -7.08 -9.19 -1.50
CA GLU A 58 -8.38 -8.58 -1.17
C GLU A 58 -8.70 -7.41 -2.12
N LEU A 59 -7.70 -6.59 -2.46
CA LEU A 59 -7.86 -5.50 -3.41
C LEU A 59 -8.31 -6.02 -4.78
N ILE A 60 -7.60 -7.00 -5.33
CA ILE A 60 -7.93 -7.61 -6.64
C ILE A 60 -9.34 -8.20 -6.61
N GLN A 61 -9.67 -9.00 -5.59
CA GLN A 61 -10.96 -9.69 -5.52
C GLN A 61 -12.15 -8.73 -5.40
N ARG A 62 -11.97 -7.59 -4.75
CA ARG A 62 -13.06 -6.66 -4.43
C ARG A 62 -13.20 -5.52 -5.43
N THR A 63 -12.12 -5.16 -6.13
CA THR A 63 -12.11 -3.95 -6.98
C THR A 63 -11.67 -4.21 -8.41
N SER A 64 -11.06 -5.37 -8.70
CA SER A 64 -10.33 -5.67 -9.94
C SER A 64 -9.15 -4.73 -10.22
N ALA A 65 -8.73 -3.91 -9.25
CA ALA A 65 -7.55 -3.07 -9.39
C ALA A 65 -6.28 -3.95 -9.41
N PRO A 66 -5.26 -3.58 -10.19
CA PRO A 66 -4.02 -4.36 -10.26
C PRO A 66 -3.24 -4.26 -8.94
N ALA A 67 -2.72 -5.39 -8.46
CA ALA A 67 -1.84 -5.43 -7.29
C ALA A 67 -0.83 -6.57 -7.38
N LYS A 68 0.31 -6.42 -6.71
CA LYS A 68 1.36 -7.45 -6.65
C LYS A 68 1.02 -8.45 -5.54
N LEU A 69 0.76 -9.72 -5.90
CA LEU A 69 0.47 -10.79 -4.93
C LEU A 69 1.69 -11.21 -4.10
N SER A 70 2.89 -10.92 -4.60
CA SER A 70 4.15 -11.08 -3.87
C SER A 70 4.73 -9.69 -3.59
N PRO A 71 4.32 -9.03 -2.52
CA PRO A 71 4.79 -7.70 -2.17
C PRO A 71 6.29 -7.64 -1.97
N THR A 72 6.88 -6.51 -2.30
CA THR A 72 8.31 -6.29 -2.18
C THR A 72 8.68 -5.69 -0.83
N HIS A 73 9.97 -5.77 -0.50
CA HIS A 73 10.57 -5.14 0.68
C HIS A 73 11.57 -4.08 0.22
N VAL A 74 11.69 -3.02 0.99
CA VAL A 74 12.67 -1.97 0.71
C VAL A 74 13.25 -1.40 2.01
N ARG A 75 14.54 -1.13 2.00
CA ARG A 75 15.17 -0.40 3.10
C ARG A 75 14.94 1.10 2.94
N ALA A 76 14.82 1.78 4.07
CA ALA A 76 14.59 3.22 4.09
C ALA A 76 15.72 4.03 3.41
N ASP A 77 16.95 3.50 3.38
CA ASP A 77 18.12 4.10 2.75
C ASP A 77 18.39 3.61 1.32
N ALA A 78 17.58 2.69 0.79
CA ALA A 78 17.79 2.14 -0.54
C ALA A 78 17.56 3.17 -1.66
N SER A 79 18.32 3.02 -2.76
CA SER A 79 18.20 3.92 -3.91
C SER A 79 16.85 3.80 -4.61
N ASP A 80 16.26 2.61 -4.59
CA ASP A 80 14.98 2.26 -5.22
C ASP A 80 13.75 2.49 -4.32
N ILE A 81 13.90 3.14 -3.16
CA ILE A 81 12.77 3.45 -2.25
C ILE A 81 11.64 4.23 -2.96
N THR A 82 11.97 4.96 -4.00
CA THR A 82 11.04 5.78 -4.79
C THR A 82 10.48 5.06 -6.03
N HIS A 83 10.74 3.75 -6.19
CA HIS A 83 10.26 3.00 -7.35
C HIS A 83 8.73 2.83 -7.34
N ASP A 84 8.15 2.62 -6.16
CA ASP A 84 6.70 2.56 -5.95
C ASP A 84 6.30 3.71 -5.02
N ASN A 85 5.05 4.13 -5.07
CA ASN A 85 4.57 5.29 -4.32
C ASN A 85 3.95 4.96 -2.97
N PHE A 86 3.96 3.69 -2.53
CA PHE A 86 3.39 3.28 -1.26
C PHE A 86 4.38 2.48 -0.41
N LEU A 87 4.44 2.79 0.87
CA LEU A 87 5.20 2.06 1.87
C LEU A 87 4.29 1.61 3.02
N PHE A 88 4.42 0.34 3.39
CA PHE A 88 3.79 -0.24 4.56
C PHE A 88 4.84 -0.46 5.65
N TRP A 89 4.76 0.31 6.73
CA TRP A 89 5.65 0.23 7.86
C TRP A 89 4.90 -0.27 9.08
N SER A 90 5.04 -1.54 9.40
CA SER A 90 4.38 -2.19 10.52
C SER A 90 5.39 -2.81 11.47
N GLY A 91 5.06 -2.84 12.75
CA GLY A 91 5.90 -3.43 13.78
C GLY A 91 5.20 -3.55 15.12
N SER A 92 5.75 -4.39 16.00
CA SER A 92 5.26 -4.59 17.37
C SER A 92 6.22 -4.06 18.44
N ALA A 93 7.49 -3.88 18.11
CA ALA A 93 8.53 -3.37 19.00
C ALA A 93 8.94 -1.93 18.67
N ALA A 94 9.53 -1.24 19.62
CA ALA A 94 10.03 0.12 19.39
C ALA A 94 11.08 0.16 18.26
N VAL A 95 10.93 1.13 17.39
CA VAL A 95 11.87 1.40 16.30
C VAL A 95 13.13 2.06 16.85
N SER A 96 14.29 1.57 16.44
CA SER A 96 15.56 2.26 16.68
C SER A 96 15.61 3.61 15.96
N PRO A 97 16.34 4.60 16.47
CA PRO A 97 16.49 5.87 15.76
C PRO A 97 16.98 5.67 14.33
N LEU A 98 16.28 6.27 13.36
CA LEU A 98 16.67 6.22 11.96
C LEU A 98 18.04 6.87 11.76
N THR A 99 18.85 6.26 10.93
CA THR A 99 20.14 6.84 10.48
C THR A 99 19.90 8.06 9.60
N GLY A 100 20.95 8.88 9.39
CA GLY A 100 20.86 10.02 8.49
C GLY A 100 20.51 9.64 7.04
N SER A 101 21.00 8.48 6.55
CA SER A 101 20.67 7.95 5.22
C SER A 101 19.21 7.50 5.10
N GLU A 102 18.66 6.85 6.13
CA GLU A 102 17.26 6.45 6.18
C GLU A 102 16.33 7.67 6.21
N VAL A 103 16.66 8.68 7.02
CA VAL A 103 15.91 9.95 7.02
C VAL A 103 15.94 10.62 5.65
N ALA A 104 17.12 10.65 4.98
CA ALA A 104 17.25 11.24 3.65
C ALA A 104 16.46 10.45 2.59
N GLY A 105 16.47 9.11 2.65
CA GLY A 105 15.71 8.26 1.75
C GLY A 105 14.21 8.49 1.89
N LEU A 106 13.69 8.51 3.12
CA LEU A 106 12.27 8.79 3.38
C LEU A 106 11.87 10.22 2.99
N ARG A 107 12.72 11.23 3.21
CA ARG A 107 12.48 12.59 2.72
C ARG A 107 12.34 12.63 1.20
N ARG A 108 13.23 11.93 0.49
CA ARG A 108 13.15 11.81 -0.97
C ARG A 108 11.85 11.13 -1.39
N PHE A 109 11.45 10.04 -0.75
CA PHE A 109 10.19 9.36 -1.00
C PHE A 109 8.97 10.29 -0.86
N PHE A 110 8.87 11.01 0.26
CA PHE A 110 7.76 11.94 0.48
C PHE A 110 7.80 13.19 -0.42
N SER A 111 8.99 13.65 -0.83
CA SER A 111 9.11 14.79 -1.76
C SER A 111 8.58 14.48 -3.15
N LEU A 112 8.53 13.20 -3.51
CA LEU A 112 7.95 12.71 -4.78
C LEU A 112 6.48 12.30 -4.66
N GLY A 113 5.80 12.66 -3.57
CA GLY A 113 4.38 12.38 -3.37
C GLY A 113 4.08 11.00 -2.78
N GLY A 114 5.09 10.29 -2.30
CA GLY A 114 4.92 8.96 -1.70
C GLY A 114 3.96 8.97 -0.50
N VAL A 115 3.21 7.88 -0.35
CA VAL A 115 2.26 7.65 0.75
C VAL A 115 2.75 6.50 1.62
N MET A 116 2.65 6.64 2.94
CA MET A 116 3.04 5.62 3.90
C MET A 116 1.90 5.30 4.86
N LEU A 117 1.66 4.01 5.11
CA LEU A 117 0.90 3.57 6.28
C LEU A 117 1.87 3.11 7.37
N VAL A 118 1.81 3.76 8.52
CA VAL A 118 2.44 3.33 9.78
C VAL A 118 1.38 2.58 10.57
N ASP A 119 1.52 1.27 10.68
CA ASP A 119 0.53 0.39 11.32
C ASP A 119 1.11 -0.26 12.57
N ASP A 120 0.57 0.11 13.73
CA ASP A 120 1.02 -0.39 15.02
C ASP A 120 0.42 -1.78 15.29
N ALA A 121 1.27 -2.81 15.24
CA ALA A 121 0.88 -4.20 15.48
C ALA A 121 0.72 -4.54 16.98
N SER A 122 1.06 -3.64 17.87
CA SER A 122 0.91 -3.81 19.33
C SER A 122 0.25 -2.60 20.00
N PRO A 123 -0.90 -2.13 19.49
CA PRO A 123 -1.58 -0.99 20.08
C PRO A 123 -2.09 -1.33 21.48
N THR A 124 -2.27 -0.30 22.31
CA THR A 124 -2.90 -0.46 23.61
C THR A 124 -4.40 -0.75 23.47
N ALA A 125 -4.99 -1.35 24.48
CA ALA A 125 -6.44 -1.62 24.50
C ALA A 125 -7.30 -0.34 24.43
N SER A 126 -6.75 0.81 24.82
CA SER A 126 -7.40 2.13 24.72
C SER A 126 -7.28 2.76 23.33
N GLY A 127 -6.53 2.14 22.40
CA GLY A 127 -6.29 2.68 21.06
C GLY A 127 -5.15 3.70 20.99
N GLU A 128 -4.44 3.89 22.11
CA GLU A 128 -3.21 4.68 22.10
C GLU A 128 -2.09 3.90 21.41
N PRO A 129 -1.15 4.60 20.75
CA PRO A 129 -0.02 3.94 20.13
C PRO A 129 0.80 3.14 21.13
N GLY A 130 1.15 1.91 20.78
CA GLY A 130 2.10 1.07 21.50
C GLY A 130 3.55 1.52 21.29
N ALA A 131 4.49 0.63 21.60
CA ALA A 131 5.92 0.93 21.52
C ALA A 131 6.37 1.25 20.08
N PHE A 132 5.89 0.48 19.10
CA PHE A 132 6.16 0.75 17.70
C PHE A 132 5.53 2.08 17.27
N GLY A 133 4.23 2.24 17.45
CA GLY A 133 3.50 3.43 17.00
C GLY A 133 4.05 4.73 17.60
N THR A 134 4.45 4.72 18.87
CA THR A 134 5.06 5.87 19.54
C THR A 134 6.44 6.20 18.96
N SER A 135 7.30 5.21 18.80
CA SER A 135 8.65 5.41 18.27
C SER A 135 8.63 5.78 16.78
N ALA A 136 7.78 5.13 15.97
CA ALA A 136 7.61 5.45 14.56
C ALA A 136 7.13 6.91 14.35
N ARG A 137 6.18 7.39 15.16
CA ARG A 137 5.74 8.80 15.13
C ARG A 137 6.89 9.77 15.42
N ARG A 138 7.74 9.46 16.41
CA ARG A 138 8.93 10.25 16.71
C ARG A 138 9.89 10.31 15.52
N GLU A 139 10.14 9.19 14.87
CA GLU A 139 11.03 9.12 13.71
C GLU A 139 10.43 9.85 12.49
N ILE A 140 9.14 9.71 12.25
CA ILE A 140 8.46 10.47 11.17
C ILE A 140 8.52 11.98 11.44
N ALA A 141 8.43 12.44 12.68
CA ALA A 141 8.62 13.86 13.01
C ALA A 141 10.05 14.36 12.69
N ARG A 142 11.05 13.49 12.73
CA ARG A 142 12.41 13.82 12.26
C ARG A 142 12.51 13.89 10.74
N VAL A 143 11.76 13.04 10.04
CA VAL A 143 11.69 13.03 8.56
C VAL A 143 10.91 14.24 8.04
N LEU A 144 9.77 14.54 8.64
CA LEU A 144 8.84 15.59 8.26
C LEU A 144 8.61 16.56 9.44
N PRO A 145 9.58 17.43 9.76
CA PRO A 145 9.51 18.27 10.96
C PRO A 145 8.34 19.26 10.96
N ASP A 146 7.87 19.66 9.77
CA ASP A 146 6.73 20.56 9.62
C ASP A 146 5.38 19.81 9.56
N GLY A 147 5.42 18.47 9.61
CA GLY A 147 4.24 17.63 9.52
C GLY A 147 3.60 17.37 10.88
N VAL A 148 2.45 17.98 11.15
CA VAL A 148 1.68 17.74 12.37
C VAL A 148 0.61 16.69 12.07
N PRO A 149 0.59 15.54 12.79
CA PRO A 149 -0.47 14.55 12.62
C PRO A 149 -1.82 15.11 13.08
N ILE A 150 -2.85 15.01 12.24
CA ILE A 150 -4.23 15.38 12.54
C ILE A 150 -5.14 14.17 12.43
N GLY A 151 -6.23 14.13 13.20
CA GLY A 151 -7.26 13.11 13.05
C GLY A 151 -8.02 13.30 11.74
N LEU A 152 -8.21 12.23 10.97
CA LEU A 152 -9.00 12.28 9.74
C LEU A 152 -10.49 12.11 10.05
N GLY A 153 -11.32 13.02 9.61
CA GLY A 153 -12.77 12.86 9.62
C GLY A 153 -13.24 11.77 8.64
N THR A 154 -14.42 11.23 8.85
CA THR A 154 -15.02 10.22 7.98
C THR A 154 -15.41 10.75 6.58
N ASP A 155 -15.40 12.07 6.40
CA ASP A 155 -15.53 12.76 5.13
C ASP A 155 -14.25 12.74 4.29
N HIS A 156 -13.10 12.43 4.91
CA HIS A 156 -11.83 12.31 4.18
C HIS A 156 -11.89 11.16 3.16
N VAL A 157 -11.28 11.38 2.00
CA VAL A 157 -11.33 10.44 0.86
C VAL A 157 -10.88 9.02 1.20
N VAL A 158 -9.94 8.82 2.13
CA VAL A 158 -9.51 7.49 2.59
C VAL A 158 -10.68 6.65 3.14
N PHE A 159 -11.69 7.28 3.76
CA PHE A 159 -12.86 6.56 4.29
C PHE A 159 -13.95 6.32 3.24
N ARG A 160 -13.78 6.78 1.99
CA ARG A 160 -14.81 6.72 0.94
C ARG A 160 -14.26 6.49 -0.47
N SER A 161 -13.00 6.11 -0.60
CA SER A 161 -12.36 5.88 -1.90
C SER A 161 -12.96 4.70 -2.67
N PHE A 162 -13.50 3.70 -1.97
CA PHE A 162 -14.24 2.57 -2.55
C PHE A 162 -15.44 2.18 -1.68
N TYR A 163 -15.23 1.94 -0.39
CA TYR A 163 -16.29 1.69 0.59
C TYR A 163 -16.58 2.95 1.38
N LEU A 164 -17.84 3.16 1.78
CA LEU A 164 -18.22 4.19 2.74
C LEU A 164 -18.02 3.65 4.16
N LEU A 165 -17.03 4.20 4.86
CA LEU A 165 -16.65 3.77 6.20
C LEU A 165 -16.92 4.89 7.21
N SER A 166 -17.47 4.53 8.38
CA SER A 166 -17.76 5.45 9.47
C SER A 166 -16.70 5.46 10.57
N ARG A 167 -15.70 4.57 10.48
CA ARG A 167 -14.61 4.46 11.44
C ARG A 167 -13.43 3.69 10.87
N ALA A 168 -12.25 3.84 11.47
CA ALA A 168 -11.13 2.96 11.27
C ALA A 168 -11.29 1.70 12.15
N ASP A 169 -11.17 0.53 11.55
CA ASP A 169 -11.11 -0.76 12.25
C ASP A 169 -9.82 -1.48 11.87
N GLY A 170 -9.33 -2.32 12.77
CA GLY A 170 -8.21 -3.22 12.59
C GLY A 170 -8.42 -4.49 13.41
N ARG A 171 -7.35 -5.21 13.75
CA ARG A 171 -7.42 -6.39 14.61
C ARG A 171 -7.97 -6.07 15.99
N VAL A 172 -7.65 -4.89 16.52
CA VAL A 172 -8.20 -4.38 17.77
C VAL A 172 -9.10 -3.17 17.49
N ALA A 173 -10.10 -2.96 18.33
CA ALA A 173 -10.97 -1.79 18.27
C ALA A 173 -10.39 -0.64 19.12
N GLY A 174 -9.31 -0.06 18.62
CA GLY A 174 -8.65 1.07 19.27
C GLY A 174 -9.22 2.42 18.82
N ALA A 175 -8.40 3.24 18.17
CA ALA A 175 -8.80 4.54 17.66
C ALA A 175 -9.91 4.45 16.61
N LYS A 176 -10.92 5.31 16.72
CA LYS A 176 -12.03 5.33 15.72
C LYS A 176 -11.65 5.99 14.41
N SER A 177 -10.53 6.70 14.37
CA SER A 177 -10.04 7.41 13.20
C SER A 177 -8.56 7.12 12.97
N LEU A 178 -8.11 7.30 11.74
CA LEU A 178 -6.69 7.38 11.42
C LEU A 178 -6.18 8.79 11.76
N HIS A 179 -4.91 8.90 12.15
CA HIS A 179 -4.21 10.17 12.12
C HIS A 179 -3.42 10.27 10.81
N ALA A 180 -3.22 11.48 10.32
CA ALA A 180 -2.42 11.67 9.10
C ALA A 180 -1.60 12.94 9.13
N ILE A 181 -0.45 12.91 8.46
CA ILE A 181 0.26 14.11 8.04
C ILE A 181 -0.22 14.44 6.62
N VAL A 182 -0.88 15.59 6.50
CA VAL A 182 -1.42 16.08 5.22
C VAL A 182 -0.48 17.15 4.66
N ARG A 183 -0.03 16.96 3.41
CA ARG A 183 0.83 17.90 2.69
C ARG A 183 0.34 18.03 1.25
N GLY A 184 0.29 19.25 0.73
CA GLY A 184 -0.22 19.48 -0.63
C GLY A 184 -1.67 19.00 -0.87
N GLY A 185 -2.47 18.89 0.20
CA GLY A 185 -3.84 18.35 0.11
C GLY A 185 -3.93 16.82 0.11
N ALA A 186 -2.81 16.10 0.19
CA ALA A 186 -2.76 14.64 0.24
C ALA A 186 -2.31 14.14 1.63
N ALA A 187 -2.94 13.09 2.15
CA ALA A 187 -2.48 12.37 3.34
C ALA A 187 -1.27 11.51 2.96
N GLN A 188 -0.06 12.05 3.20
CA GLN A 188 1.19 11.35 2.86
C GLN A 188 1.60 10.32 3.91
N VAL A 189 1.28 10.54 5.19
CA VAL A 189 1.51 9.53 6.23
C VAL A 189 0.18 9.26 6.91
N LEU A 190 -0.21 8.01 6.93
CA LEU A 190 -1.37 7.50 7.67
C LEU A 190 -0.86 6.73 8.88
N PHE A 191 -1.41 6.99 10.05
CA PHE A 191 -1.09 6.26 11.28
C PHE A 191 -2.31 5.48 11.75
N SER A 192 -2.16 4.18 11.89
CA SER A 192 -3.13 3.26 12.48
C SER A 192 -2.61 2.78 13.84
N SER A 193 -3.47 2.83 14.86
CA SER A 193 -3.27 2.19 16.14
C SER A 193 -4.26 1.02 16.33
N ASN A 194 -4.68 0.38 15.24
CA ASN A 194 -5.69 -0.67 15.27
C ASN A 194 -5.18 -2.01 14.73
N ASP A 195 -3.90 -2.07 14.29
CA ASP A 195 -3.31 -3.29 13.73
C ASP A 195 -4.11 -3.82 12.52
N ILE A 196 -4.09 -3.05 11.44
CA ILE A 196 -4.72 -3.41 10.17
C ILE A 196 -4.05 -4.67 9.60
N GLY A 197 -2.72 -4.75 9.69
CA GLY A 197 -1.95 -5.90 9.24
C GLY A 197 -2.37 -7.19 9.91
N GLY A 198 -2.55 -7.18 11.24
CA GLY A 198 -3.02 -8.35 11.98
C GLY A 198 -4.44 -8.81 11.60
N ALA A 199 -5.31 -7.85 11.23
CA ALA A 199 -6.63 -8.20 10.70
C ALA A 199 -6.56 -8.89 9.33
N LEU A 200 -5.53 -8.59 8.52
CA LEU A 200 -5.31 -9.15 7.19
C LEU A 200 -4.50 -10.46 7.21
N ALA A 201 -3.71 -10.70 8.26
CA ALA A 201 -2.78 -11.81 8.31
C ALA A 201 -3.48 -13.16 8.18
N ARG A 202 -3.14 -13.91 7.12
CA ARG A 202 -3.70 -15.21 6.82
C ARG A 202 -2.60 -16.19 6.46
N SER A 203 -2.62 -17.35 7.11
CA SER A 203 -1.62 -18.38 6.87
C SER A 203 -1.73 -18.96 5.44
N PRO A 204 -0.67 -19.60 4.92
CA PRO A 204 -0.74 -20.31 3.64
C PRO A 204 -1.82 -21.41 3.61
N ALA A 205 -2.18 -21.98 4.78
CA ALA A 205 -3.26 -22.95 4.91
C ALA A 205 -4.66 -22.31 4.85
N GLY A 206 -4.75 -20.99 4.75
CA GLY A 206 -6.00 -20.28 4.61
C GLY A 206 -6.72 -19.96 5.93
N THR A 207 -6.07 -20.13 7.08
CA THR A 207 -6.60 -19.73 8.40
C THR A 207 -6.13 -18.34 8.77
N TRP A 208 -6.96 -17.59 9.51
CA TRP A 208 -6.53 -16.31 10.08
C TRP A 208 -5.48 -16.55 11.16
N GLU A 209 -4.42 -15.76 11.14
CA GLU A 209 -3.31 -15.89 12.10
C GLU A 209 -3.67 -15.30 13.46
N GLU A 210 -4.45 -14.21 13.46
CA GLU A 210 -4.78 -13.47 14.66
C GLU A 210 -6.30 -13.36 14.86
N PRO A 211 -6.81 -13.48 16.09
CA PRO A 211 -8.19 -13.16 16.40
C PRO A 211 -8.42 -11.65 16.31
N VAL A 212 -9.60 -11.26 15.84
CA VAL A 212 -10.03 -9.86 15.83
C VAL A 212 -10.98 -9.60 16.99
N THR A 213 -10.67 -8.60 17.81
CA THR A 213 -11.41 -8.30 19.04
C THR A 213 -11.78 -6.82 19.15
N PRO A 214 -12.94 -6.51 19.75
CA PRO A 214 -13.96 -7.40 20.30
C PRO A 214 -14.98 -7.89 19.25
N GLY A 215 -15.03 -7.34 18.04
CA GLY A 215 -16.12 -7.49 17.06
C GLY A 215 -15.98 -8.66 16.09
N GLY A 216 -14.99 -9.55 16.27
CA GLY A 216 -14.82 -10.76 15.49
C GLY A 216 -14.78 -10.51 13.96
N GLU A 217 -15.39 -11.40 13.19
CA GLU A 217 -15.34 -11.35 11.72
C GLU A 217 -16.03 -10.10 11.12
N THR A 218 -17.01 -9.52 11.80
CA THR A 218 -17.63 -8.27 11.37
C THR A 218 -16.64 -7.10 11.43
N GLN A 219 -15.82 -7.06 12.47
CA GLN A 219 -14.77 -6.05 12.61
C GLN A 219 -13.64 -6.31 11.61
N ARG A 220 -13.26 -7.58 11.38
CA ARG A 220 -12.28 -7.98 10.36
C ARG A 220 -12.69 -7.50 8.97
N GLU A 221 -13.95 -7.73 8.60
CA GLU A 221 -14.47 -7.28 7.32
C GLU A 221 -14.36 -5.75 7.17
N ARG A 222 -14.62 -4.97 8.22
CA ARG A 222 -14.43 -3.52 8.18
C ARG A 222 -12.96 -3.11 8.08
N ALA A 223 -12.06 -3.83 8.74
CA ALA A 223 -10.62 -3.62 8.62
C ALA A 223 -10.11 -3.90 7.19
N ILE A 224 -10.57 -4.99 6.57
CA ILE A 224 -10.28 -5.32 5.18
C ILE A 224 -10.79 -4.21 4.24
N ARG A 225 -12.01 -3.71 4.45
CA ARG A 225 -12.54 -2.58 3.66
C ARG A 225 -11.70 -1.31 3.81
N LEU A 226 -11.19 -1.03 5.02
CA LEU A 226 -10.30 0.10 5.23
C LEU A 226 -8.98 -0.08 4.48
N ALA A 227 -8.39 -1.27 4.52
CA ALA A 227 -7.19 -1.58 3.75
C ALA A 227 -7.42 -1.40 2.24
N VAL A 228 -8.53 -1.89 1.70
CA VAL A 228 -8.93 -1.67 0.30
C VAL A 228 -9.07 -0.17 -0.01
N ASN A 229 -9.70 0.58 0.88
CA ASN A 229 -9.84 2.03 0.72
C ASN A 229 -8.48 2.75 0.68
N ILE A 230 -7.54 2.37 1.56
CA ILE A 230 -6.18 2.94 1.56
C ILE A 230 -5.49 2.64 0.23
N ALA A 231 -5.57 1.39 -0.26
CA ALA A 231 -4.99 1.03 -1.55
C ALA A 231 -5.61 1.81 -2.72
N MET A 232 -6.93 1.95 -2.74
CA MET A 232 -7.62 2.75 -3.76
C MET A 232 -7.27 4.23 -3.67
N TYR A 233 -7.10 4.77 -2.46
CA TYR A 233 -6.62 6.14 -2.27
C TYR A 233 -5.23 6.34 -2.90
N VAL A 234 -4.30 5.40 -2.66
CA VAL A 234 -2.94 5.43 -3.22
C VAL A 234 -2.96 5.37 -4.74
N LEU A 235 -3.72 4.43 -5.31
CA LEU A 235 -3.85 4.29 -6.77
C LEU A 235 -4.47 5.54 -7.43
N CYS A 236 -5.48 6.13 -6.80
CA CYS A 236 -6.11 7.35 -7.32
C CYS A 236 -5.22 8.60 -7.19
N SER A 237 -4.35 8.63 -6.18
CA SER A 237 -3.38 9.74 -6.02
C SER A 237 -2.35 9.73 -7.15
N ASN A 238 -1.86 8.57 -7.54
CA ASN A 238 -0.97 8.41 -8.71
C ASN A 238 -1.61 8.91 -10.01
N TYR A 239 -2.86 8.54 -10.24
CA TYR A 239 -3.55 8.91 -11.48
C TYR A 239 -3.69 10.44 -11.64
N LYS A 240 -3.86 11.19 -10.55
CA LYS A 240 -3.92 12.65 -10.60
C LYS A 240 -2.56 13.27 -10.95
N ASP A 241 -1.48 12.73 -10.38
CA ASP A 241 -0.13 13.21 -10.67
C ASP A 241 0.28 12.90 -12.11
N ASP A 242 -0.04 11.72 -12.63
CA ASP A 242 0.18 11.37 -14.02
C ASP A 242 -0.62 12.26 -14.99
N GLN A 243 -1.85 12.63 -14.66
CA GLN A 243 -2.64 13.54 -15.50
C GLN A 243 -2.08 14.98 -15.51
N VAL A 244 -1.55 15.46 -14.41
CA VAL A 244 -0.92 16.79 -14.35
C VAL A 244 0.39 16.81 -15.15
N HIS A 245 1.13 15.70 -15.15
CA HIS A 245 2.40 15.58 -15.87
C HIS A 245 2.27 15.13 -17.34
N ALA A 246 1.18 14.47 -17.72
CA ALA A 246 0.96 14.01 -19.10
C ALA A 246 1.06 15.12 -20.16
N PRO A 247 0.48 16.33 -20.00
CA PRO A 247 0.65 17.42 -20.94
C PRO A 247 2.10 17.92 -21.05
N PHE A 248 2.86 17.85 -19.95
CA PHE A 248 4.27 18.25 -19.91
C PHE A 248 5.17 17.22 -20.61
N LEU A 249 4.91 15.96 -20.40
CA LEU A 249 5.62 14.85 -21.06
C LEU A 249 5.32 14.80 -22.57
N MET A 250 4.09 15.08 -22.98
CA MET A 250 3.69 15.18 -24.37
C MET A 250 4.39 16.36 -25.07
N ARG A 251 4.47 17.53 -24.43
CA ARG A 251 5.22 18.69 -24.95
C ARG A 251 6.70 18.39 -25.11
N ARG A 252 7.31 17.70 -24.15
CA ARG A 252 8.72 17.32 -24.22
C ARG A 252 9.02 16.32 -25.32
N ARG A 253 8.12 15.35 -25.57
CA ARG A 253 8.22 14.43 -26.72
C ARG A 253 8.06 15.13 -28.06
N ALA A 254 7.17 16.12 -28.16
CA ALA A 254 6.98 16.91 -29.37
C ALA A 254 8.18 17.83 -29.70
N LEU A 255 8.99 18.19 -28.68
CA LEU A 255 10.21 18.99 -28.84
C LEU A 255 11.46 18.16 -29.16
N ILE A 256 11.41 16.83 -28.98
CA ILE A 256 12.50 15.89 -29.23
C ILE A 256 12.15 15.02 -30.47
N GLY A 257 11.34 15.54 -31.40
CA GLY A 257 10.88 14.88 -32.61
C GLY A 257 11.94 14.07 -33.37
N PRO A 258 11.51 13.20 -34.30
CA PRO A 258 12.32 12.07 -34.81
C PRO A 258 13.65 12.47 -35.39
#